data_5dfbd20508a33d7a467270ea1fadf24f
#
_entry.id   5dfbd20508a33d7a467270ea1fadf24f
#
_cell.length_a   1.000
_cell.length_b   1.000
_cell.length_c   1.000
_cell.angle_alpha   90.00
_cell.angle_beta   90.00
_cell.angle_gamma   90.00
#
_symmetry.space_group_name_H-M   'P 1'
#
loop_
_entity.id
_entity.type
_entity.pdbx_description
1 polymer ?
#
loop_
_entity_poly.entity_id
_entity_poly.type
_entity_poly.pdbx_seq_one_letter_code
_entity_poly.pdbx_strand_id
1 'polypeptide(L)'
;MKTELLRLEHVFAPPELSDLNIDIYEGEITALIGLDYIGIDYMLNLIRCNLPIRYGRIFFRGERINDQYIRRKQPNKIAFIGRQPALIDSLSVAENIFVIRSGYRKRYINYRHIKQQARNILALFGLTLDPALRTETLSLYEKWIVELAKAWVSGIRLIIMRDISHFITAEELTQMISVINFLCKNGRGILYLCNHHQEAFRLCSRCFLMKRGRIVKRFEKDEMTENGIAHFITGFEKWAHNTERGKLFLSDTESGTEGFFCRMGDLQFSIKKGETLVLLDSNSRTIDRLFDLLHSRKMPDGVILRINGKPHRAGSRDCVTIPHQPVSAFLFPHLSVLDNLCFTLDHKLRSFRSMKQIKRAVADDLYPLLGEAVYAQSLDDLTERQLYDIIYQRILIQNPSFICVMQPLASVDQAMRLRLLSYFDSFRAKGITVCIPCFMLADSLEIADRLLVIKDGKIDREYLRSDFSAYPGVSGSRPVRYP
;
A
#
# COMPACT_ATOMS: atom_id res chain seq x y z
N MET A 1 1.10 4.23 36.16
CA MET A 1 1.90 3.30 35.30
C MET A 1 1.04 2.89 34.12
N LYS A 2 1.56 2.92 32.88
CA LYS A 2 0.85 2.39 31.72
C LYS A 2 0.82 0.86 31.79
N THR A 3 -0.31 0.23 31.50
CA THR A 3 -0.45 -1.23 31.47
C THR A 3 0.19 -1.80 30.21
N GLU A 4 1.11 -2.73 30.37
CA GLU A 4 1.75 -3.41 29.23
C GLU A 4 0.80 -4.42 28.57
N LEU A 5 0.69 -4.38 27.25
CA LEU A 5 -0.09 -5.33 26.46
C LEU A 5 0.76 -6.40 25.80
N LEU A 6 1.90 -6.00 25.23
CA LEU A 6 2.81 -6.89 24.52
C LEU A 6 4.24 -6.44 24.80
N ARG A 7 5.13 -7.42 25.05
CA ARG A 7 6.57 -7.20 25.13
C ARG A 7 7.31 -8.38 24.55
N LEU A 8 8.20 -8.09 23.63
CA LEU A 8 9.18 -9.01 23.07
C LEU A 8 10.56 -8.61 23.59
N GLU A 9 11.27 -9.54 24.19
CA GLU A 9 12.60 -9.35 24.75
C GLU A 9 13.59 -10.31 24.09
N HIS A 10 14.59 -9.74 23.41
CA HIS A 10 15.68 -10.49 22.79
C HIS A 10 15.19 -11.66 21.92
N VAL A 11 14.10 -11.45 21.18
CA VAL A 11 13.50 -12.52 20.37
C VAL A 11 14.37 -12.79 19.14
N PHE A 12 14.84 -14.04 19.06
CA PHE A 12 15.67 -14.54 17.98
C PHE A 12 15.01 -15.76 17.32
N ALA A 13 14.69 -15.60 16.03
CA ALA A 13 14.08 -16.63 15.19
C ALA A 13 14.64 -16.50 13.75
N PRO A 14 15.86 -16.99 13.49
CA PRO A 14 16.51 -16.85 12.21
C PRO A 14 15.82 -17.70 11.14
N PRO A 15 15.85 -17.25 9.85
CA PRO A 15 16.55 -16.05 9.36
C PRO A 15 15.80 -14.73 9.58
N GLU A 16 14.55 -14.75 10.05
CA GLU A 16 13.61 -13.65 10.04
C GLU A 16 13.87 -12.62 11.13
N LEU A 17 14.16 -13.05 12.36
CA LEU A 17 14.35 -12.17 13.51
C LEU A 17 15.72 -12.33 14.14
N SER A 18 16.40 -11.21 14.39
CA SER A 18 17.76 -11.15 14.92
C SER A 18 17.89 -10.22 16.13
N ASP A 19 17.31 -10.56 17.27
CA ASP A 19 17.27 -9.74 18.49
C ASP A 19 16.18 -8.65 18.47
N LEU A 20 14.93 -9.07 18.30
CA LEU A 20 13.79 -8.17 18.29
C LEU A 20 13.37 -7.77 19.71
N ASN A 21 13.33 -6.47 19.97
CA ASN A 21 12.88 -5.86 21.22
C ASN A 21 11.78 -4.83 20.93
N ILE A 22 10.54 -5.06 21.38
CA ILE A 22 9.41 -4.16 21.20
C ILE A 22 8.44 -4.26 22.38
N ASP A 23 7.88 -3.12 22.77
CA ASP A 23 6.92 -3.02 23.87
C ASP A 23 5.72 -2.15 23.44
N ILE A 24 4.50 -2.58 23.79
CA ILE A 24 3.25 -1.90 23.46
C ILE A 24 2.38 -1.79 24.71
N TYR A 25 1.82 -0.62 24.95
CA TYR A 25 1.03 -0.32 26.15
C TYR A 25 -0.41 0.04 25.83
N GLU A 26 -1.29 -0.08 26.83
CA GLU A 26 -2.65 0.42 26.76
C GLU A 26 -2.67 1.95 26.61
N GLY A 27 -3.64 2.46 25.85
CA GLY A 27 -3.87 3.89 25.72
C GLY A 27 -2.94 4.61 24.75
N GLU A 28 -2.09 3.89 24.01
CA GLU A 28 -1.18 4.53 23.06
C GLU A 28 -1.23 3.90 21.67
N ILE A 29 -0.81 4.71 20.69
CA ILE A 29 -0.56 4.29 19.32
C ILE A 29 0.95 4.21 19.15
N THR A 30 1.45 3.01 18.90
CA THR A 30 2.87 2.75 18.64
C THR A 30 3.04 2.43 17.17
N ALA A 31 3.87 3.20 16.46
CA ALA A 31 4.22 2.91 15.07
C ALA A 31 5.34 1.86 14.97
N LEU A 32 5.28 1.06 13.92
CA LEU A 32 6.40 0.26 13.45
C LEU A 32 6.62 0.54 11.97
N ILE A 33 7.78 1.08 11.64
CA ILE A 33 8.21 1.33 10.26
C ILE A 33 9.25 0.28 9.88
N GLY A 34 8.96 -0.47 8.82
CA GLY A 34 9.92 -1.37 8.22
C GLY A 34 10.78 -0.64 7.19
N LEU A 35 12.10 -0.62 7.41
CA LEU A 35 13.05 -0.17 6.38
C LEU A 35 13.27 -1.24 5.31
N ASP A 36 12.93 -2.48 5.65
CA ASP A 36 12.77 -3.64 4.76
C ASP A 36 11.65 -4.53 5.31
N TYR A 37 11.14 -5.48 4.50
CA TYR A 37 10.06 -6.38 4.95
C TYR A 37 10.54 -7.57 5.78
N ILE A 38 11.86 -7.72 5.99
CA ILE A 38 12.40 -8.89 6.69
C ILE A 38 11.90 -8.91 8.13
N GLY A 39 11.24 -10.00 8.49
CA GLY A 39 10.80 -10.29 9.85
C GLY A 39 9.48 -9.65 10.28
N ILE A 40 8.90 -8.70 9.53
CA ILE A 40 7.63 -8.06 9.94
C ILE A 40 6.49 -9.09 9.96
N ASP A 41 6.27 -9.79 8.85
CA ASP A 41 5.19 -10.77 8.75
C ASP A 41 5.43 -11.96 9.69
N TYR A 42 6.69 -12.37 9.87
CA TYR A 42 7.04 -13.39 10.86
C TYR A 42 6.72 -12.92 12.28
N MET A 43 7.10 -11.69 12.65
CA MET A 43 6.76 -11.09 13.94
C MET A 43 5.24 -11.04 14.17
N LEU A 44 4.45 -10.63 13.16
CA LEU A 44 2.99 -10.61 13.27
C LEU A 44 2.40 -12.00 13.52
N ASN A 45 2.88 -12.99 12.77
CA ASN A 45 2.46 -14.38 12.94
C ASN A 45 2.95 -14.95 14.28
N LEU A 46 4.14 -14.59 14.72
CA LEU A 46 4.68 -14.95 16.01
C LEU A 46 3.77 -14.47 17.16
N ILE A 47 3.38 -13.20 17.12
CA ILE A 47 2.50 -12.59 18.13
C ILE A 47 1.10 -13.21 18.08
N ARG A 48 0.58 -13.50 16.89
CA ARG A 48 -0.77 -14.05 16.68
C ARG A 48 -0.88 -15.53 17.03
N CYS A 49 0.09 -16.33 16.59
CA CYS A 49 -0.01 -17.79 16.56
C CYS A 49 0.98 -18.47 17.51
N ASN A 50 1.75 -17.72 18.31
CA ASN A 50 2.78 -18.26 19.21
C ASN A 50 3.76 -19.19 18.48
N LEU A 51 4.30 -18.71 17.35
CA LEU A 51 5.29 -19.48 16.59
C LEU A 51 6.53 -19.79 17.44
N PRO A 52 7.26 -20.87 17.14
CA PRO A 52 8.47 -21.20 17.88
C PRO A 52 9.57 -20.16 17.64
N ILE A 53 10.30 -19.85 18.70
CA ILE A 53 11.49 -19.01 18.63
C ILE A 53 12.70 -19.80 19.13
N ARG A 54 13.91 -19.42 18.73
CA ARG A 54 15.13 -20.10 19.18
C ARG A 54 15.51 -19.68 20.59
N TYR A 55 15.41 -18.38 20.90
CA TYR A 55 15.53 -17.83 22.26
C TYR A 55 14.86 -16.45 22.34
N GLY A 56 14.70 -15.96 23.58
CA GLY A 56 14.00 -14.75 23.92
C GLY A 56 12.75 -15.00 24.77
N ARG A 57 12.03 -13.92 25.06
CA ARG A 57 10.80 -13.98 25.86
C ARG A 57 9.72 -13.14 25.18
N ILE A 58 8.50 -13.65 25.21
CA ILE A 58 7.33 -12.96 24.71
C ILE A 58 6.30 -12.90 25.82
N PHE A 59 5.90 -11.71 26.20
CA PHE A 59 4.87 -11.48 27.19
C PHE A 59 3.64 -10.85 26.53
N PHE A 60 2.49 -11.40 26.82
CA PHE A 60 1.21 -10.86 26.38
C PHE A 60 0.31 -10.65 27.60
N ARG A 61 -0.04 -9.38 27.89
CA ARG A 61 -0.79 -8.95 29.09
C ARG A 61 -0.15 -9.45 30.39
N GLY A 62 1.16 -9.32 30.49
CA GLY A 62 1.96 -9.72 31.65
C GLY A 62 2.26 -11.23 31.77
N GLU A 63 1.61 -12.08 30.95
CA GLU A 63 1.87 -13.53 30.94
C GLU A 63 2.89 -13.88 29.86
N ARG A 64 3.88 -14.70 30.20
CA ARG A 64 4.82 -15.25 29.23
C ARG A 64 4.12 -16.30 28.36
N ILE A 65 4.09 -16.08 27.04
CA ILE A 65 3.34 -16.92 26.09
C ILE A 65 4.19 -17.90 25.29
N ASN A 66 5.51 -17.75 25.32
CA ASN A 66 6.47 -18.60 24.61
C ASN A 66 7.22 -19.57 25.53
N ASP A 67 6.66 -19.95 26.65
CA ASP A 67 7.23 -20.97 27.50
C ASP A 67 7.08 -22.36 26.85
N GLN A 68 8.16 -23.14 26.80
CA GLN A 68 8.18 -24.49 26.20
C GLN A 68 7.18 -25.46 26.86
N TYR A 69 6.81 -25.19 28.11
CA TYR A 69 5.83 -25.99 28.86
C TYR A 69 4.37 -25.53 28.66
N ILE A 70 4.15 -24.32 28.20
CA ILE A 70 2.80 -23.80 27.96
C ILE A 70 2.50 -23.93 26.45
N ARG A 71 2.07 -25.12 26.01
CA ARG A 71 1.49 -25.33 24.69
C ARG A 71 0.10 -24.69 24.63
N ARG A 72 0.00 -23.36 24.63
CA ARG A 72 -1.25 -22.67 24.32
C ARG A 72 -1.54 -22.84 22.82
N LYS A 73 -2.38 -23.83 22.50
CA LYS A 73 -2.91 -24.04 21.13
C LYS A 73 -3.87 -22.94 20.66
N GLN A 74 -4.20 -21.98 21.52
CA GLN A 74 -5.15 -20.92 21.17
C GLN A 74 -4.40 -19.65 20.75
N PRO A 75 -4.78 -19.02 19.63
CA PRO A 75 -4.22 -17.76 19.21
C PRO A 75 -4.48 -16.66 20.26
N ASN A 76 -3.57 -15.71 20.37
CA ASN A 76 -3.73 -14.57 21.25
C ASN A 76 -4.92 -13.72 20.81
N LYS A 77 -5.64 -13.12 21.76
CA LYS A 77 -6.77 -12.23 21.47
C LYS A 77 -6.29 -10.89 20.95
N ILE A 78 -5.96 -10.85 19.68
CA ILE A 78 -5.48 -9.67 18.94
C ILE A 78 -6.40 -9.47 17.74
N ALA A 79 -6.77 -8.23 17.45
CA ALA A 79 -7.41 -7.88 16.20
C ALA A 79 -6.33 -7.45 15.18
N PHE A 80 -6.49 -7.90 13.96
CA PHE A 80 -5.64 -7.52 12.86
C PHE A 80 -6.50 -6.85 11.78
N ILE A 81 -6.26 -5.56 11.56
CA ILE A 81 -6.92 -4.75 10.54
C ILE A 81 -5.90 -4.52 9.43
N GLY A 82 -6.12 -5.15 8.29
CA GLY A 82 -5.21 -5.11 7.14
C GLY A 82 -5.93 -4.76 5.85
N ARG A 83 -5.21 -4.88 4.75
CA ARG A 83 -5.71 -4.60 3.40
C ARG A 83 -6.96 -5.41 3.04
N GLN A 84 -7.05 -6.64 3.54
CA GLN A 84 -8.21 -7.52 3.34
C GLN A 84 -8.95 -7.67 4.66
N PRO A 85 -10.14 -7.08 4.79
CA PRO A 85 -10.97 -7.23 5.99
C PRO A 85 -11.34 -8.70 6.25
N ALA A 86 -11.23 -9.13 7.51
CA ALA A 86 -11.59 -10.47 7.94
C ALA A 86 -13.08 -10.56 8.30
N LEU A 87 -13.93 -10.06 7.42
CA LEU A 87 -15.40 -10.15 7.52
C LEU A 87 -15.93 -11.25 6.59
N ILE A 88 -17.09 -11.77 6.91
CA ILE A 88 -17.80 -12.71 6.05
C ILE A 88 -18.77 -11.91 5.19
N ASP A 89 -18.48 -11.80 3.90
CA ASP A 89 -19.19 -10.95 2.96
C ASP A 89 -20.69 -11.22 2.88
N SER A 90 -21.11 -12.49 2.97
CA SER A 90 -22.51 -12.91 2.91
C SER A 90 -23.34 -12.58 4.16
N LEU A 91 -22.69 -12.24 5.27
CA LEU A 91 -23.36 -11.88 6.52
C LEU A 91 -23.58 -10.38 6.64
N SER A 92 -24.61 -10.02 7.43
CA SER A 92 -24.89 -8.63 7.75
C SER A 92 -23.80 -8.03 8.68
N VAL A 93 -23.76 -6.71 8.74
CA VAL A 93 -22.90 -5.95 9.66
C VAL A 93 -23.13 -6.40 11.11
N ALA A 94 -24.40 -6.49 11.54
CA ALA A 94 -24.72 -6.92 12.90
C ALA A 94 -24.24 -8.35 13.20
N GLU A 95 -24.38 -9.27 12.25
CA GLU A 95 -23.90 -10.65 12.41
C GLU A 95 -22.37 -10.73 12.47
N ASN A 96 -21.67 -9.99 11.62
CA ASN A 96 -20.21 -9.90 11.67
C ASN A 96 -19.70 -9.38 13.03
N ILE A 97 -20.36 -8.38 13.61
CA ILE A 97 -19.95 -7.79 14.91
C ILE A 97 -20.24 -8.77 16.07
N PHE A 98 -21.41 -9.41 16.09
CA PHE A 98 -21.88 -10.11 17.29
C PHE A 98 -21.88 -11.63 17.23
N VAL A 99 -22.16 -12.23 16.07
CA VAL A 99 -22.37 -13.68 15.95
C VAL A 99 -21.08 -14.44 15.79
N ILE A 100 -20.14 -13.91 14.99
CA ILE A 100 -18.89 -14.62 14.65
C ILE A 100 -17.85 -14.55 15.78
N ARG A 101 -18.12 -13.85 16.88
CA ARG A 101 -17.17 -13.74 17.99
C ARG A 101 -16.97 -15.07 18.71
N SER A 102 -15.74 -15.35 19.10
CA SER A 102 -15.42 -16.51 19.94
C SER A 102 -16.19 -16.46 21.27
N GLY A 103 -16.80 -17.59 21.66
CA GLY A 103 -17.56 -17.71 22.91
C GLY A 103 -19.05 -17.38 22.80
N TYR A 104 -19.57 -17.04 21.63
CA TYR A 104 -21.00 -16.91 21.44
C TYR A 104 -21.67 -18.30 21.43
N ARG A 105 -22.44 -18.60 22.49
CA ARG A 105 -23.06 -19.93 22.71
C ARG A 105 -24.59 -19.88 22.74
N LYS A 106 -25.21 -18.77 22.39
CA LYS A 106 -26.68 -18.67 22.42
C LYS A 106 -27.31 -19.49 21.28
N ARG A 107 -28.27 -20.30 21.63
CA ARG A 107 -29.01 -21.16 20.71
C ARG A 107 -29.97 -20.38 19.79
N TYR A 108 -30.38 -19.18 20.24
CA TYR A 108 -31.27 -18.29 19.52
C TYR A 108 -30.65 -16.87 19.43
N ILE A 109 -30.66 -16.29 18.24
CA ILE A 109 -30.18 -14.95 17.96
C ILE A 109 -31.38 -14.01 17.92
N ASN A 110 -31.39 -13.01 18.82
CA ASN A 110 -32.36 -11.92 18.73
C ASN A 110 -31.83 -10.86 17.75
N TYR A 111 -32.23 -10.96 16.48
CA TYR A 111 -31.78 -10.06 15.43
C TYR A 111 -32.13 -8.59 15.67
N ARG A 112 -33.28 -8.29 16.28
CA ARG A 112 -33.65 -6.90 16.62
C ARG A 112 -32.66 -6.32 17.61
N HIS A 113 -32.30 -7.09 18.63
CA HIS A 113 -31.38 -6.66 19.68
C HIS A 113 -29.97 -6.45 19.14
N ILE A 114 -29.40 -7.39 18.38
CA ILE A 114 -28.04 -7.24 17.84
C ILE A 114 -27.97 -6.09 16.81
N LYS A 115 -29.00 -5.86 16.00
CA LYS A 115 -29.06 -4.70 15.09
C LYS A 115 -29.07 -3.38 15.85
N GLN A 116 -29.85 -3.28 16.93
CA GLN A 116 -29.87 -2.06 17.74
C GLN A 116 -28.51 -1.81 18.42
N GLN A 117 -27.90 -2.84 18.98
CA GLN A 117 -26.56 -2.72 19.58
C GLN A 117 -25.50 -2.36 18.53
N ALA A 118 -25.55 -2.96 17.34
CA ALA A 118 -24.63 -2.63 16.26
C ALA A 118 -24.77 -1.15 15.85
N ARG A 119 -25.99 -0.66 15.69
CA ARG A 119 -26.27 0.76 15.39
C ARG A 119 -25.66 1.69 16.43
N ASN A 120 -25.80 1.37 17.71
CA ASN A 120 -25.27 2.19 18.79
C ASN A 120 -23.72 2.22 18.76
N ILE A 121 -23.09 1.08 18.50
CA ILE A 121 -21.61 1.01 18.44
C ILE A 121 -21.07 1.72 17.19
N LEU A 122 -21.69 1.54 16.04
CA LEU A 122 -21.31 2.24 14.82
C LEU A 122 -21.46 3.76 14.97
N ALA A 123 -22.53 4.21 15.63
CA ALA A 123 -22.73 5.63 15.95
C ALA A 123 -21.63 6.19 16.88
N LEU A 124 -21.14 5.38 17.85
CA LEU A 124 -19.99 5.76 18.67
C LEU A 124 -18.71 5.94 17.87
N PHE A 125 -18.60 5.23 16.74
CA PHE A 125 -17.46 5.33 15.81
C PHE A 125 -17.71 6.35 14.69
N GLY A 126 -18.79 7.13 14.78
CA GLY A 126 -19.12 8.17 13.80
C GLY A 126 -19.64 7.65 12.46
N LEU A 127 -20.08 6.37 12.41
CA LEU A 127 -20.58 5.76 11.19
C LEU A 127 -22.11 5.56 11.27
N THR A 128 -22.82 6.17 10.31
CA THR A 128 -24.25 5.96 10.12
C THR A 128 -24.47 4.90 9.04
N LEU A 129 -24.62 3.64 9.46
CA LEU A 129 -24.75 2.48 8.58
C LEU A 129 -25.93 1.62 9.04
N ASP A 130 -26.72 1.08 8.10
CA ASP A 130 -27.76 0.09 8.46
C ASP A 130 -27.10 -1.25 8.84
N PRO A 131 -27.25 -1.70 10.10
CA PRO A 131 -26.69 -2.99 10.53
C PRO A 131 -27.23 -4.22 9.80
N ALA A 132 -28.28 -4.08 9.00
CA ALA A 132 -28.84 -5.16 8.20
C ALA A 132 -28.15 -5.35 6.84
N LEU A 133 -27.36 -4.36 6.39
CA LEU A 133 -26.63 -4.47 5.11
C LEU A 133 -25.62 -5.62 5.16
N ARG A 134 -25.44 -6.28 4.03
CA ARG A 134 -24.38 -7.29 3.84
C ARG A 134 -23.04 -6.60 3.71
N THR A 135 -22.00 -7.19 4.30
CA THR A 135 -20.68 -6.58 4.27
C THR A 135 -20.04 -6.55 2.89
N GLU A 136 -20.50 -7.35 1.95
CA GLU A 136 -20.06 -7.29 0.53
C GLU A 136 -20.35 -5.93 -0.13
N THR A 137 -21.41 -5.23 0.31
CA THR A 137 -21.84 -3.94 -0.27
C THR A 137 -21.10 -2.74 0.31
N LEU A 138 -20.29 -2.94 1.33
CA LEU A 138 -19.60 -1.87 2.07
C LEU A 138 -18.32 -1.43 1.37
N SER A 139 -17.98 -0.15 1.51
CA SER A 139 -16.65 0.36 1.19
C SER A 139 -15.59 -0.27 2.09
N LEU A 140 -14.33 -0.16 1.70
CA LEU A 140 -13.22 -0.70 2.49
C LEU A 140 -13.11 0.00 3.86
N TYR A 141 -13.33 1.31 3.90
CA TYR A 141 -13.37 2.08 5.13
C TYR A 141 -14.48 1.58 6.08
N GLU A 142 -15.70 1.41 5.57
CA GLU A 142 -16.82 0.89 6.36
C GLU A 142 -16.54 -0.52 6.89
N LYS A 143 -15.94 -1.39 6.09
CA LYS A 143 -15.51 -2.73 6.51
C LYS A 143 -14.54 -2.66 7.68
N TRP A 144 -13.55 -1.75 7.65
CA TRP A 144 -12.60 -1.58 8.76
C TRP A 144 -13.26 -1.05 10.04
N ILE A 145 -14.21 -0.12 9.93
CA ILE A 145 -14.97 0.32 11.10
C ILE A 145 -15.79 -0.84 11.70
N VAL A 146 -16.38 -1.70 10.86
CA VAL A 146 -17.08 -2.91 11.33
C VAL A 146 -16.11 -3.88 12.03
N GLU A 147 -14.89 -4.06 11.53
CA GLU A 147 -13.86 -4.87 12.21
C GLU A 147 -13.43 -4.27 13.55
N LEU A 148 -13.25 -2.96 13.63
CA LEU A 148 -12.96 -2.28 14.89
C LEU A 148 -14.13 -2.43 15.89
N ALA A 149 -15.38 -2.34 15.42
CA ALA A 149 -16.57 -2.59 16.23
C ALA A 149 -16.61 -4.04 16.74
N LYS A 150 -16.27 -5.02 15.90
CA LYS A 150 -16.13 -6.44 16.28
C LYS A 150 -15.04 -6.62 17.34
N ALA A 151 -13.88 -6.00 17.15
CA ALA A 151 -12.78 -6.04 18.12
C ALA A 151 -13.18 -5.42 19.47
N TRP A 152 -13.90 -4.30 19.45
CA TRP A 152 -14.44 -3.63 20.62
C TRP A 152 -15.40 -4.53 21.42
N VAL A 153 -16.40 -5.11 20.75
CA VAL A 153 -17.38 -6.01 21.36
C VAL A 153 -16.74 -7.29 21.89
N SER A 154 -15.72 -7.78 21.23
CA SER A 154 -14.98 -8.97 21.65
C SER A 154 -14.02 -8.73 22.83
N GLY A 155 -13.92 -7.48 23.32
CA GLY A 155 -13.04 -7.13 24.42
C GLY A 155 -11.55 -7.22 24.08
N ILE A 156 -11.19 -7.11 22.81
CA ILE A 156 -9.81 -7.14 22.37
C ILE A 156 -9.12 -5.86 22.79
N ARG A 157 -7.91 -5.97 23.36
CA ARG A 157 -7.14 -4.84 23.86
C ARG A 157 -5.99 -4.43 22.98
N LEU A 158 -5.38 -5.36 22.25
CA LEU A 158 -4.33 -5.08 21.27
C LEU A 158 -4.89 -5.18 19.86
N ILE A 159 -4.80 -4.08 19.12
CA ILE A 159 -5.21 -3.98 17.73
C ILE A 159 -3.99 -3.67 16.89
N ILE A 160 -3.74 -4.48 15.87
CA ILE A 160 -2.67 -4.27 14.89
C ILE A 160 -3.32 -3.76 13.60
N MET A 161 -2.87 -2.60 13.14
CA MET A 161 -3.37 -1.97 11.91
C MET A 161 -2.21 -1.85 10.91
N ARG A 162 -2.46 -2.21 9.64
CA ARG A 162 -1.42 -2.20 8.61
C ARG A 162 -1.86 -1.45 7.36
N ASP A 163 -1.09 -0.41 6.99
CA ASP A 163 -1.16 0.31 5.71
C ASP A 163 -2.57 0.84 5.34
N ILE A 164 -3.35 1.29 6.33
CA ILE A 164 -4.75 1.68 6.10
C ILE A 164 -4.90 3.00 5.34
N SER A 165 -3.98 3.95 5.55
CA SER A 165 -4.06 5.31 4.97
C SER A 165 -4.06 5.33 3.45
N HIS A 166 -3.48 4.32 2.82
CA HIS A 166 -3.32 4.26 1.37
C HIS A 166 -4.60 3.90 0.60
N PHE A 167 -5.65 3.50 1.32
CA PHE A 167 -6.88 2.96 0.72
C PHE A 167 -8.13 3.77 1.06
N ILE A 168 -7.96 4.87 1.78
CA ILE A 168 -9.06 5.73 2.23
C ILE A 168 -8.77 7.19 1.94
N THR A 169 -9.82 7.99 1.83
CA THR A 169 -9.71 9.42 1.59
C THR A 169 -9.16 10.16 2.81
N ALA A 170 -8.75 11.40 2.63
CA ALA A 170 -8.25 12.25 3.74
C ALA A 170 -9.32 12.49 4.82
N GLU A 171 -10.60 12.55 4.43
CA GLU A 171 -11.73 12.71 5.34
C GLU A 171 -11.95 11.41 6.15
N GLU A 172 -12.00 10.26 5.48
CA GLU A 172 -12.11 8.94 6.11
C GLU A 172 -10.93 8.66 7.04
N LEU A 173 -9.71 9.08 6.66
CA LEU A 173 -8.53 8.98 7.53
C LEU A 173 -8.72 9.81 8.79
N THR A 174 -9.24 11.02 8.69
CA THR A 174 -9.52 11.88 9.85
C THR A 174 -10.56 11.24 10.78
N GLN A 175 -11.61 10.65 10.23
CA GLN A 175 -12.62 9.91 10.99
C GLN A 175 -12.01 8.66 11.63
N MET A 176 -11.18 7.88 10.90
CA MET A 176 -10.47 6.72 11.42
C MET A 176 -9.58 7.07 12.60
N ILE A 177 -8.83 8.18 12.52
CA ILE A 177 -8.00 8.69 13.62
C ILE A 177 -8.86 8.98 14.86
N SER A 178 -10.05 9.53 14.68
CA SER A 178 -10.98 9.80 15.80
C SER A 178 -11.42 8.49 16.48
N VAL A 179 -11.73 7.45 15.70
CA VAL A 179 -12.06 6.12 16.21
C VAL A 179 -10.87 5.48 16.94
N ILE A 180 -9.68 5.56 16.38
CA ILE A 180 -8.44 5.05 16.97
C ILE A 180 -8.19 5.73 18.33
N ASN A 181 -8.29 7.06 18.39
CA ASN A 181 -8.12 7.82 19.62
C ASN A 181 -9.18 7.46 20.66
N PHE A 182 -10.43 7.25 20.27
CA PHE A 182 -11.48 6.77 21.16
C PHE A 182 -11.13 5.40 21.74
N LEU A 183 -10.65 4.47 20.91
CA LEU A 183 -10.24 3.13 21.35
C LEU A 183 -9.08 3.21 22.35
N CYS A 184 -8.06 4.04 22.10
CA CYS A 184 -6.93 4.25 23.00
C CYS A 184 -7.38 4.84 24.34
N LYS A 185 -8.21 5.88 24.32
CA LYS A 185 -8.77 6.48 25.57
C LYS A 185 -9.54 5.47 26.42
N ASN A 186 -10.06 4.41 25.81
CA ASN A 186 -10.77 3.33 26.47
C ASN A 186 -9.90 2.07 26.70
N GLY A 187 -8.59 2.23 26.87
CA GLY A 187 -7.66 1.19 27.30
C GLY A 187 -7.32 0.16 26.22
N ARG A 188 -7.36 0.52 24.94
CA ARG A 188 -6.78 -0.30 23.84
C ARG A 188 -5.42 0.25 23.48
N GLY A 189 -4.50 -0.64 23.14
CA GLY A 189 -3.23 -0.29 22.52
C GLY A 189 -3.26 -0.62 21.05
N ILE A 190 -2.64 0.21 20.23
CA ILE A 190 -2.60 0.04 18.79
C ILE A 190 -1.15 -0.04 18.32
N LEU A 191 -0.84 -1.13 17.61
CA LEU A 191 0.39 -1.23 16.82
C LEU A 191 0.05 -0.85 15.39
N TYR A 192 0.59 0.26 14.94
CA TYR A 192 0.37 0.80 13.60
C TYR A 192 1.57 0.54 12.71
N LEU A 193 1.42 -0.38 11.76
CA LEU A 193 2.45 -0.66 10.75
C LEU A 193 2.22 0.26 9.57
N CYS A 194 3.22 1.05 9.25
CA CYS A 194 3.19 1.97 8.13
C CYS A 194 4.56 2.05 7.45
N ASN A 195 4.55 2.45 6.19
CA ASN A 195 5.76 2.58 5.38
C ASN A 195 6.24 4.03 5.30
N HIS A 196 5.44 4.98 5.79
CA HIS A 196 5.73 6.40 5.74
C HIS A 196 5.91 6.98 7.15
N HIS A 197 7.10 7.53 7.39
CA HIS A 197 7.42 8.16 8.68
C HIS A 197 6.53 9.37 9.00
N GLN A 198 6.15 10.16 7.99
CA GLN A 198 5.29 11.33 8.18
C GLN A 198 3.93 10.96 8.79
N GLU A 199 3.35 9.86 8.34
CA GLU A 199 2.12 9.33 8.89
C GLU A 199 2.32 8.85 10.33
N ALA A 200 3.37 8.05 10.58
CA ALA A 200 3.71 7.58 11.93
C ALA A 200 3.93 8.74 12.89
N PHE A 201 4.68 9.74 12.47
CA PHE A 201 5.00 10.92 13.30
C PHE A 201 3.79 11.78 13.61
N ARG A 202 2.82 11.82 12.71
CA ARG A 202 1.56 12.54 12.92
C ARG A 202 0.65 11.81 13.92
N LEU A 203 0.53 10.49 13.81
CA LEU A 203 -0.49 9.69 14.50
C LEU A 203 0.00 9.11 15.82
N CYS A 204 1.27 8.75 15.93
CA CYS A 204 1.76 7.89 16.99
C CYS A 204 2.48 8.66 18.09
N SER A 205 2.48 8.09 19.29
CA SER A 205 3.23 8.61 20.44
C SER A 205 4.65 8.07 20.49
N ARG A 206 4.88 6.87 19.95
CA ARG A 206 6.18 6.21 19.82
C ARG A 206 6.32 5.57 18.45
N CYS A 207 7.55 5.48 17.96
CA CYS A 207 7.83 4.86 16.67
C CYS A 207 9.08 3.98 16.77
N PHE A 208 8.98 2.76 16.28
CA PHE A 208 10.10 1.84 16.13
C PHE A 208 10.50 1.75 14.65
N LEU A 209 11.80 1.79 14.37
CA LEU A 209 12.36 1.46 13.06
C LEU A 209 12.90 0.04 13.10
N MET A 210 12.42 -0.80 12.19
CA MET A 210 12.86 -2.18 12.05
C MET A 210 13.66 -2.38 10.78
N LYS A 211 14.80 -3.06 10.87
CA LYS A 211 15.65 -3.41 9.75
C LYS A 211 16.27 -4.78 9.98
N ARG A 212 16.18 -5.68 9.01
CA ARG A 212 16.71 -7.04 9.07
C ARG A 212 16.31 -7.79 10.34
N GLY A 213 15.03 -7.73 10.68
CA GLY A 213 14.49 -8.46 11.83
C GLY A 213 14.87 -7.94 13.21
N ARG A 214 15.36 -6.71 13.34
CA ARG A 214 15.68 -6.06 14.62
C ARG A 214 15.26 -4.59 14.66
N ILE A 215 14.99 -4.07 15.86
CA ILE A 215 14.76 -2.64 16.05
C ILE A 215 16.11 -1.93 16.01
N VAL A 216 16.26 -0.98 15.09
CA VAL A 216 17.49 -0.18 14.94
C VAL A 216 17.39 1.17 15.61
N LYS A 217 16.19 1.70 15.81
CA LYS A 217 15.94 2.93 16.56
C LYS A 217 14.52 2.93 17.12
N ARG A 218 14.36 3.48 18.31
CA ARG A 218 13.09 3.87 18.93
C ARG A 218 13.07 5.39 19.00
N PHE A 219 11.95 5.97 18.59
CA PHE A 219 11.68 7.41 18.69
C PHE A 219 10.56 7.63 19.71
N GLU A 220 10.79 8.55 20.62
CA GLU A 220 9.73 9.17 21.40
C GLU A 220 9.16 10.35 20.62
N LYS A 221 8.03 10.92 21.08
CA LYS A 221 7.28 11.93 20.31
C LYS A 221 8.09 13.18 19.93
N ASP A 222 8.96 13.62 20.80
CA ASP A 222 9.84 14.78 20.63
C ASP A 222 11.01 14.51 19.68
N GLU A 223 11.43 13.25 19.54
CA GLU A 223 12.49 12.84 18.61
C GLU A 223 11.98 12.61 17.18
N MET A 224 10.64 12.57 16.96
CA MET A 224 10.01 12.28 15.66
C MET A 224 10.11 13.47 14.71
N THR A 225 11.30 13.70 14.18
CA THR A 225 11.61 14.77 13.23
C THR A 225 12.19 14.23 11.93
N GLU A 226 12.06 14.97 10.84
CA GLU A 226 12.69 14.62 9.55
C GLU A 226 14.18 14.37 9.68
N ASN A 227 14.88 15.23 10.42
CA ASN A 227 16.32 15.08 10.68
C ASN A 227 16.64 13.81 11.49
N GLY A 228 15.77 13.45 12.44
CA GLY A 228 15.95 12.26 13.27
C GLY A 228 15.92 10.97 12.48
N ILE A 229 15.10 10.89 11.43
CA ILE A 229 14.94 9.70 10.60
C ILE A 229 15.89 9.68 9.39
N ALA A 230 16.39 10.85 8.94
CA ALA A 230 17.19 10.98 7.73
C ALA A 230 18.38 10.01 7.67
N HIS A 231 19.10 9.80 8.78
CA HIS A 231 20.22 8.87 8.86
C HIS A 231 19.87 7.41 8.55
N PHE A 232 18.60 7.04 8.72
CA PHE A 232 18.14 5.68 8.47
C PHE A 232 17.59 5.48 7.05
N ILE A 233 17.32 6.60 6.33
CA ILE A 233 16.72 6.63 4.98
C ILE A 233 17.77 7.09 3.93
N THR A 234 19.05 6.90 4.17
CA THR A 234 20.17 7.41 3.36
C THR A 234 20.12 7.09 1.86
N GLY A 235 19.40 6.05 1.44
CA GLY A 235 19.27 5.70 0.03
C GLY A 235 18.36 6.66 -0.75
N PHE A 236 17.31 7.17 -0.13
CA PHE A 236 16.36 8.09 -0.75
C PHE A 236 16.98 9.46 -1.01
N GLU A 237 17.75 10.00 -0.06
CA GLU A 237 18.44 11.27 -0.22
C GLU A 237 19.43 11.23 -1.40
N LYS A 238 20.25 10.17 -1.51
CA LYS A 238 21.16 10.00 -2.63
C LYS A 238 20.45 9.94 -3.98
N TRP A 239 19.28 9.30 -4.03
CA TRP A 239 18.48 9.24 -5.23
C TRP A 239 17.83 10.61 -5.56
N ALA A 240 17.26 11.31 -4.57
CA ALA A 240 16.62 12.62 -4.73
C ALA A 240 17.62 13.72 -5.17
N HIS A 241 18.87 13.64 -4.68
CA HIS A 241 19.93 14.61 -4.99
C HIS A 241 20.77 14.29 -6.24
N ASN A 242 20.39 13.28 -7.03
CA ASN A 242 21.07 13.02 -8.29
C ASN A 242 20.77 14.13 -9.30
N THR A 243 21.76 15.00 -9.54
CA THR A 243 21.66 16.17 -10.43
C THR A 243 21.36 15.81 -11.89
N GLU A 244 21.74 14.61 -12.34
CA GLU A 244 21.39 14.14 -13.70
C GLU A 244 19.90 13.87 -13.87
N ARG A 245 19.22 13.54 -12.78
CA ARG A 245 17.79 13.29 -12.77
C ARG A 245 16.95 14.52 -13.13
N GLY A 246 17.38 15.71 -12.71
CA GLY A 246 16.72 16.98 -13.08
C GLY A 246 16.59 17.20 -14.58
N LYS A 247 17.52 16.63 -15.37
CA LYS A 247 17.50 16.71 -16.84
C LYS A 247 16.45 15.80 -17.51
N LEU A 248 15.91 14.83 -16.77
CA LEU A 248 14.89 13.91 -17.25
C LEU A 248 13.48 14.52 -17.20
N PHE A 249 13.26 15.55 -16.38
CA PHE A 249 11.94 16.19 -16.26
C PHE A 249 11.67 17.09 -17.45
N LEU A 250 10.42 17.10 -17.92
CA LEU A 250 9.99 18.01 -18.97
C LEU A 250 10.07 19.46 -18.45
N SER A 251 10.59 20.37 -19.29
CA SER A 251 10.52 21.80 -18.98
C SER A 251 9.05 22.28 -19.10
N ASP A 252 8.65 23.19 -18.21
CA ASP A 252 7.29 23.75 -18.18
C ASP A 252 6.90 24.43 -19.50
N THR A 253 7.91 24.82 -20.29
CA THR A 253 7.78 25.56 -21.55
C THR A 253 7.73 24.68 -22.80
N GLU A 254 8.00 23.36 -22.69
CA GLU A 254 7.98 22.49 -23.87
C GLU A 254 6.54 22.21 -24.35
N SER A 255 6.22 22.64 -25.56
CA SER A 255 4.99 22.28 -26.28
C SER A 255 5.11 20.85 -26.79
N GLY A 256 4.82 19.86 -25.93
CA GLY A 256 4.84 18.45 -26.30
C GLY A 256 3.58 18.02 -27.06
N THR A 257 3.73 16.98 -27.89
CA THR A 257 2.58 16.32 -28.53
C THR A 257 1.75 15.58 -27.47
N GLU A 258 0.41 15.49 -27.70
CA GLU A 258 -0.52 14.77 -26.82
C GLU A 258 -0.13 13.27 -26.75
N GLY A 259 0.24 12.79 -25.56
CA GLY A 259 0.51 11.38 -25.28
C GLY A 259 -0.74 10.64 -24.85
N PHE A 260 -1.54 11.26 -23.97
CA PHE A 260 -2.81 10.72 -23.52
C PHE A 260 -3.86 11.83 -23.40
N PHE A 261 -5.10 11.53 -23.76
CA PHE A 261 -6.25 12.43 -23.58
C PHE A 261 -7.42 11.68 -22.98
N CYS A 262 -8.04 12.31 -21.98
CA CYS A 262 -9.23 11.81 -21.31
C CYS A 262 -10.32 12.89 -21.29
N ARG A 263 -11.54 12.52 -21.72
CA ARG A 263 -12.78 13.26 -21.43
C ARG A 263 -13.78 12.29 -20.84
N MET A 264 -14.29 12.60 -19.66
CA MET A 264 -15.18 11.74 -18.90
C MET A 264 -16.17 12.61 -18.10
N GLY A 265 -17.34 12.90 -18.68
CA GLY A 265 -18.26 13.90 -18.17
C GLY A 265 -17.63 15.29 -18.17
N ASP A 266 -17.60 15.94 -17.00
CA ASP A 266 -16.99 17.28 -16.85
C ASP A 266 -15.46 17.22 -16.66
N LEU A 267 -14.90 16.05 -16.41
CA LEU A 267 -13.45 15.87 -16.31
C LEU A 267 -12.84 15.79 -17.69
N GLN A 268 -11.95 16.72 -18.01
CA GLN A 268 -11.15 16.71 -19.23
C GLN A 268 -9.71 17.08 -18.93
N PHE A 269 -8.76 16.25 -19.34
CA PHE A 269 -7.33 16.53 -19.24
C PHE A 269 -6.53 15.84 -20.33
N SER A 270 -5.32 16.32 -20.55
CA SER A 270 -4.33 15.69 -21.42
C SER A 270 -2.99 15.54 -20.71
N ILE A 271 -2.20 14.58 -21.16
CA ILE A 271 -0.84 14.32 -20.70
C ILE A 271 0.06 14.41 -21.92
N LYS A 272 1.15 15.17 -21.82
CA LYS A 272 2.14 15.27 -22.88
C LYS A 272 2.89 13.94 -23.03
N LYS A 273 3.40 13.67 -24.23
CA LYS A 273 4.21 12.46 -24.44
C LYS A 273 5.46 12.48 -23.54
N GLY A 274 5.66 11.39 -22.79
CA GLY A 274 6.77 11.26 -21.83
C GLY A 274 6.56 11.96 -20.49
N GLU A 275 5.43 12.70 -20.32
CA GLU A 275 5.07 13.33 -19.05
C GLU A 275 4.58 12.31 -18.03
N THR A 276 4.92 12.54 -16.77
CA THR A 276 4.33 11.84 -15.62
C THR A 276 3.34 12.76 -14.91
N LEU A 277 2.05 12.45 -15.01
CA LEU A 277 0.95 13.17 -14.36
C LEU A 277 0.46 12.43 -13.14
N VAL A 278 0.36 13.11 -12.00
CA VAL A 278 -0.34 12.62 -10.80
C VAL A 278 -1.76 13.16 -10.80
N LEU A 279 -2.75 12.27 -10.64
CA LEU A 279 -4.17 12.62 -10.45
C LEU A 279 -4.53 12.37 -8.99
N LEU A 280 -4.75 13.41 -8.22
CA LEU A 280 -5.21 13.31 -6.84
C LEU A 280 -6.72 13.47 -6.78
N ASP A 281 -7.44 12.41 -6.40
CA ASP A 281 -8.89 12.44 -6.21
C ASP A 281 -9.24 12.00 -4.77
N SER A 282 -9.86 12.89 -3.99
CA SER A 282 -10.27 12.60 -2.63
C SER A 282 -11.48 11.64 -2.54
N ASN A 283 -12.22 11.42 -3.61
CA ASN A 283 -13.48 10.65 -3.61
C ASN A 283 -13.39 9.28 -4.28
N SER A 284 -12.23 8.81 -4.68
CA SER A 284 -11.94 7.53 -5.35
C SER A 284 -12.77 7.22 -6.62
N ARG A 285 -14.03 7.63 -6.69
CA ARG A 285 -14.99 7.28 -7.77
C ARG A 285 -14.49 7.62 -9.17
N THR A 286 -13.76 8.74 -9.31
CA THR A 286 -13.22 9.17 -10.60
C THR A 286 -12.08 8.30 -11.04
N ILE A 287 -11.23 7.90 -10.10
CA ILE A 287 -10.08 7.01 -10.32
C ILE A 287 -10.55 5.62 -10.72
N ASP A 288 -11.47 5.03 -9.95
CA ASP A 288 -12.01 3.70 -10.24
C ASP A 288 -12.66 3.68 -11.64
N ARG A 289 -13.46 4.71 -11.94
CA ARG A 289 -14.07 4.87 -13.27
C ARG A 289 -13.04 4.98 -14.40
N LEU A 290 -11.94 5.71 -14.20
CA LEU A 290 -10.87 5.80 -15.20
C LEU A 290 -10.23 4.43 -15.46
N PHE A 291 -9.96 3.63 -14.39
CA PHE A 291 -9.44 2.28 -14.51
C PHE A 291 -10.42 1.35 -15.26
N ASP A 292 -11.71 1.38 -14.92
CA ASP A 292 -12.74 0.60 -15.60
C ASP A 292 -12.83 0.95 -17.09
N LEU A 293 -12.75 2.23 -17.42
CA LEU A 293 -12.77 2.71 -18.81
C LEU A 293 -11.55 2.25 -19.60
N LEU A 294 -10.36 2.22 -19.00
CA LEU A 294 -9.15 1.71 -19.65
C LEU A 294 -9.24 0.20 -19.96
N HIS A 295 -10.07 -0.54 -19.23
CA HIS A 295 -10.33 -1.97 -19.48
C HIS A 295 -11.60 -2.23 -20.32
N SER A 296 -12.43 -1.20 -20.55
CA SER A 296 -13.70 -1.36 -21.22
C SER A 296 -13.54 -1.56 -22.74
N ARG A 297 -14.17 -2.63 -23.27
CA ARG A 297 -14.21 -2.90 -24.70
C ARG A 297 -15.09 -1.92 -25.48
N LYS A 298 -16.08 -1.33 -24.80
CA LYS A 298 -16.98 -0.31 -25.36
C LYS A 298 -16.87 0.96 -24.51
N MET A 299 -16.56 2.07 -25.16
CA MET A 299 -16.61 3.37 -24.49
C MET A 299 -18.08 3.79 -24.33
N PRO A 300 -18.51 4.23 -23.14
CA PRO A 300 -19.81 4.87 -22.96
C PRO A 300 -19.93 6.15 -23.79
N ASP A 301 -21.17 6.53 -24.11
CA ASP A 301 -21.43 7.80 -24.84
C ASP A 301 -20.85 9.00 -24.07
N GLY A 302 -20.21 9.90 -24.81
CA GLY A 302 -19.58 11.09 -24.23
C GLY A 302 -18.21 10.88 -23.58
N VAL A 303 -17.70 9.65 -23.51
CA VAL A 303 -16.34 9.36 -23.02
C VAL A 303 -15.38 9.26 -24.20
N ILE A 304 -14.25 9.96 -24.09
CA ILE A 304 -13.17 9.93 -25.08
C ILE A 304 -11.85 9.65 -24.39
N LEU A 305 -11.22 8.52 -24.77
CA LEU A 305 -9.84 8.21 -24.39
C LEU A 305 -9.00 8.08 -25.68
N ARG A 306 -7.86 8.76 -25.73
CA ARG A 306 -6.92 8.69 -26.84
C ARG A 306 -5.50 8.48 -26.32
N ILE A 307 -4.72 7.69 -27.03
CA ILE A 307 -3.28 7.48 -26.80
C ILE A 307 -2.56 7.85 -28.09
N ASN A 308 -1.61 8.78 -28.03
CA ASN A 308 -0.90 9.33 -29.19
C ASN A 308 -1.89 9.76 -30.30
N GLY A 309 -2.98 10.47 -29.95
CA GLY A 309 -4.01 10.94 -30.86
C GLY A 309 -4.97 9.86 -31.39
N LYS A 310 -4.73 8.57 -31.16
CA LYS A 310 -5.59 7.47 -31.62
C LYS A 310 -6.59 7.05 -30.53
N PRO A 311 -7.84 6.71 -30.90
CA PRO A 311 -8.81 6.21 -29.92
C PRO A 311 -8.27 4.99 -29.17
N HIS A 312 -8.41 4.99 -27.84
CA HIS A 312 -8.02 3.85 -27.01
C HIS A 312 -8.89 2.63 -27.31
N ARG A 313 -8.26 1.46 -27.30
CA ARG A 313 -8.92 0.15 -27.42
C ARG A 313 -8.46 -0.72 -26.27
N ALA A 314 -9.40 -1.30 -25.52
CA ALA A 314 -9.07 -2.24 -24.45
C ALA A 314 -8.23 -3.41 -24.97
N GLY A 315 -7.24 -3.82 -24.20
CA GLY A 315 -6.28 -4.86 -24.60
C GLY A 315 -5.22 -4.40 -25.59
N SER A 316 -5.18 -3.09 -25.92
CA SER A 316 -4.07 -2.52 -26.69
C SER A 316 -2.77 -2.67 -25.90
N ARG A 317 -1.72 -3.13 -26.59
CA ARG A 317 -0.37 -3.24 -26.02
C ARG A 317 0.33 -1.90 -25.81
N ASP A 318 -0.22 -0.84 -26.39
CA ASP A 318 0.25 0.54 -26.18
C ASP A 318 -0.21 1.14 -24.86
N CYS A 319 -1.10 0.44 -24.14
CA CYS A 319 -1.64 0.83 -22.84
C CYS A 319 -1.39 -0.27 -21.82
N VAL A 320 -0.80 0.08 -20.69
CA VAL A 320 -0.65 -0.80 -19.52
C VAL A 320 -1.29 -0.15 -18.31
N THR A 321 -2.12 -0.92 -17.61
CA THR A 321 -2.75 -0.49 -16.36
C THR A 321 -2.23 -1.35 -15.22
N ILE A 322 -1.66 -0.73 -14.20
CA ILE A 322 -1.07 -1.41 -13.04
C ILE A 322 -1.93 -1.12 -11.81
N PRO A 323 -2.66 -2.11 -11.27
CA PRO A 323 -3.47 -1.92 -10.07
C PRO A 323 -2.61 -1.88 -8.80
N HIS A 324 -3.24 -1.62 -7.64
CA HIS A 324 -2.59 -1.61 -6.33
C HIS A 324 -1.84 -2.91 -5.97
N GLN A 325 -2.34 -4.04 -6.43
CA GLN A 325 -1.74 -5.36 -6.21
C GLN A 325 -1.26 -5.94 -7.54
N PRO A 326 -0.12 -5.48 -8.05
CA PRO A 326 0.30 -5.85 -9.40
C PRO A 326 0.73 -7.31 -9.51
N VAL A 327 1.24 -7.93 -8.44
CA VAL A 327 1.75 -9.31 -8.46
C VAL A 327 0.65 -10.29 -8.90
N SER A 328 -0.51 -10.25 -8.27
CA SER A 328 -1.63 -11.15 -8.60
C SER A 328 -2.28 -10.86 -9.96
N ALA A 329 -2.20 -9.61 -10.42
CA ALA A 329 -2.82 -9.18 -11.68
C ALA A 329 -1.94 -9.42 -12.91
N PHE A 330 -0.61 -9.36 -12.73
CA PHE A 330 0.34 -9.41 -13.84
C PHE A 330 1.08 -10.72 -13.98
N LEU A 331 1.30 -11.46 -12.90
CA LEU A 331 2.16 -12.62 -12.93
C LEU A 331 1.34 -13.90 -13.00
N PHE A 332 1.87 -14.86 -13.76
CA PHE A 332 1.33 -16.20 -13.92
C PHE A 332 2.19 -17.15 -13.08
N PRO A 333 1.72 -17.60 -11.90
CA PRO A 333 2.54 -18.35 -10.94
C PRO A 333 3.13 -19.64 -11.52
N HIS A 334 2.38 -20.29 -12.41
CA HIS A 334 2.76 -21.58 -13.03
C HIS A 334 3.64 -21.45 -14.27
N LEU A 335 3.97 -20.22 -14.69
CA LEU A 335 4.90 -19.99 -15.79
C LEU A 335 6.30 -19.67 -15.24
N SER A 336 7.32 -20.03 -16.04
CA SER A 336 8.70 -19.63 -15.72
C SER A 336 8.86 -18.11 -15.67
N VAL A 337 9.93 -17.65 -15.02
CA VAL A 337 10.28 -16.23 -14.99
C VAL A 337 10.46 -15.67 -16.40
N LEU A 338 11.15 -16.40 -17.27
CA LEU A 338 11.35 -15.99 -18.68
C LEU A 338 10.04 -15.96 -19.47
N ASP A 339 9.10 -16.87 -19.20
CA ASP A 339 7.78 -16.84 -19.84
C ASP A 339 6.99 -15.62 -19.37
N ASN A 340 7.03 -15.31 -18.09
CA ASN A 340 6.42 -14.11 -17.55
C ASN A 340 7.02 -12.83 -18.14
N LEU A 341 8.34 -12.72 -18.26
CA LEU A 341 9.04 -11.57 -18.85
C LEU A 341 8.72 -11.39 -20.33
N CYS A 342 8.68 -12.49 -21.09
CA CYS A 342 8.49 -12.47 -22.53
C CYS A 342 7.01 -12.55 -22.97
N PHE A 343 6.07 -12.64 -22.03
CA PHE A 343 4.65 -12.89 -22.27
C PHE A 343 4.02 -11.95 -23.32
N THR A 344 4.47 -10.69 -23.37
CA THR A 344 3.93 -9.68 -24.29
C THR A 344 4.68 -9.60 -25.63
N LEU A 345 5.73 -10.40 -25.84
CA LEU A 345 6.58 -10.32 -27.03
C LEU A 345 6.15 -11.26 -28.17
N ASP A 346 5.23 -12.18 -27.95
CA ASP A 346 4.78 -13.19 -28.92
C ASP A 346 4.39 -12.62 -30.29
N HIS A 347 3.79 -11.43 -30.30
CA HIS A 347 3.34 -10.76 -31.54
C HIS A 347 4.48 -10.14 -32.38
N LYS A 348 5.66 -9.87 -31.74
CA LYS A 348 6.82 -9.31 -32.45
C LYS A 348 7.59 -10.39 -33.21
N LEU A 349 7.21 -11.66 -33.00
CA LEU A 349 7.98 -12.81 -33.45
C LEU A 349 7.32 -13.51 -34.62
N ARG A 350 8.15 -13.77 -35.66
CA ARG A 350 7.72 -14.48 -36.86
C ARG A 350 7.96 -16.01 -36.79
N SER A 351 8.69 -16.51 -35.79
CA SER A 351 8.97 -17.94 -35.60
C SER A 351 9.34 -18.35 -34.20
N PHE A 352 9.12 -19.62 -33.83
CA PHE A 352 9.52 -20.23 -32.57
C PHE A 352 11.04 -20.18 -32.29
N ARG A 353 11.88 -20.20 -33.34
CA ARG A 353 13.34 -20.09 -33.17
C ARG A 353 13.76 -18.72 -32.64
N SER A 354 13.10 -17.68 -33.09
CA SER A 354 13.32 -16.30 -32.56
C SER A 354 12.95 -16.19 -31.11
N MET A 355 11.92 -16.90 -30.58
CA MET A 355 11.55 -16.88 -29.17
C MET A 355 12.67 -17.40 -28.27
N LYS A 356 13.34 -18.53 -28.64
CA LYS A 356 14.47 -19.06 -27.87
C LYS A 356 15.64 -18.08 -27.78
N GLN A 357 15.96 -17.41 -28.88
CA GLN A 357 17.02 -16.39 -28.91
C GLN A 357 16.69 -15.19 -28.08
N ILE A 358 15.43 -14.70 -28.14
CA ILE A 358 14.98 -13.55 -27.33
C ILE A 358 14.96 -13.91 -25.84
N LYS A 359 14.44 -15.06 -25.45
CA LYS A 359 14.47 -15.49 -24.05
C LYS A 359 15.90 -15.57 -23.51
N ARG A 360 16.87 -16.03 -24.33
CA ARG A 360 18.28 -16.01 -23.94
C ARG A 360 18.81 -14.59 -23.79
N ALA A 361 18.56 -13.72 -24.75
CA ALA A 361 18.97 -12.32 -24.66
C ALA A 361 18.34 -11.59 -23.43
N VAL A 362 17.06 -11.83 -23.17
CA VAL A 362 16.39 -11.30 -21.97
C VAL A 362 16.98 -11.87 -20.67
N ALA A 363 17.36 -13.16 -20.68
CA ALA A 363 18.02 -13.77 -19.53
C ALA A 363 19.38 -13.13 -19.27
N ASP A 364 20.19 -12.97 -20.32
CA ASP A 364 21.52 -12.37 -20.23
C ASP A 364 21.45 -10.90 -19.76
N ASP A 365 20.51 -10.13 -20.29
CA ASP A 365 20.27 -8.73 -19.88
C ASP A 365 19.81 -8.59 -18.43
N LEU A 366 18.98 -9.50 -17.95
CA LEU A 366 18.39 -9.41 -16.62
C LEU A 366 19.13 -10.23 -15.55
N TYR A 367 20.11 -11.02 -15.93
CA TYR A 367 20.94 -11.77 -14.97
C TYR A 367 21.62 -10.87 -13.92
N PRO A 368 22.18 -9.70 -14.27
CA PRO A 368 22.74 -8.79 -13.26
C PRO A 368 21.74 -8.30 -12.22
N LEU A 369 20.45 -8.31 -12.56
CA LEU A 369 19.34 -7.84 -11.74
C LEU A 369 18.70 -8.93 -10.89
N LEU A 370 18.43 -10.09 -11.49
CA LEU A 370 17.66 -11.20 -10.91
C LEU A 370 18.56 -12.36 -10.48
N GLY A 371 19.83 -12.42 -10.94
CA GLY A 371 20.71 -13.55 -10.71
C GLY A 371 20.13 -14.85 -11.26
N GLU A 372 20.36 -15.95 -10.55
CA GLU A 372 19.85 -17.28 -10.92
C GLU A 372 18.31 -17.35 -10.96
N ALA A 373 17.60 -16.42 -10.29
CA ALA A 373 16.15 -16.39 -10.30
C ALA A 373 15.57 -16.17 -11.71
N VAL A 374 16.33 -15.60 -12.65
CA VAL A 374 15.88 -15.43 -14.04
C VAL A 374 15.55 -16.77 -14.73
N TYR A 375 16.18 -17.85 -14.29
CA TYR A 375 15.99 -19.20 -14.83
C TYR A 375 14.95 -20.02 -14.06
N ALA A 376 14.34 -19.46 -13.01
CA ALA A 376 13.35 -20.17 -12.21
C ALA A 376 12.13 -20.59 -13.05
N GLN A 377 11.68 -21.82 -12.82
CA GLN A 377 10.55 -22.42 -13.54
C GLN A 377 9.20 -22.09 -12.90
N SER A 378 9.19 -21.59 -11.68
CA SER A 378 8.02 -21.13 -10.92
C SER A 378 8.35 -19.80 -10.23
N LEU A 379 7.32 -19.06 -9.84
CA LEU A 379 7.45 -17.82 -9.08
C LEU A 379 7.38 -18.04 -7.56
N ASP A 380 7.09 -19.26 -7.09
CA ASP A 380 6.78 -19.54 -5.69
C ASP A 380 7.94 -19.25 -4.72
N ASP A 381 9.18 -19.44 -5.18
CA ASP A 381 10.38 -19.23 -4.37
C ASP A 381 10.97 -17.81 -4.50
N LEU A 382 10.31 -16.94 -5.25
CA LEU A 382 10.80 -15.58 -5.47
C LEU A 382 10.38 -14.62 -4.35
N THR A 383 11.28 -13.72 -4.02
CA THR A 383 10.98 -12.61 -3.11
C THR A 383 10.01 -11.61 -3.76
N GLU A 384 9.23 -10.91 -2.95
CA GLU A 384 8.32 -9.86 -3.43
C GLU A 384 9.06 -8.84 -4.32
N ARG A 385 10.29 -8.48 -3.96
CA ARG A 385 11.14 -7.59 -4.75
C ARG A 385 11.40 -8.13 -6.16
N GLN A 386 11.75 -9.41 -6.30
CA GLN A 386 11.98 -10.04 -7.60
C GLN A 386 10.70 -10.11 -8.43
N LEU A 387 9.55 -10.34 -7.80
CA LEU A 387 8.24 -10.31 -8.47
C LEU A 387 7.93 -8.93 -9.05
N TYR A 388 8.19 -7.85 -8.31
CA TYR A 388 8.06 -6.48 -8.83
C TYR A 388 9.07 -6.21 -9.96
N ASP A 389 10.32 -6.64 -9.81
CA ASP A 389 11.32 -6.50 -10.88
C ASP A 389 10.85 -7.18 -12.18
N ILE A 390 10.27 -8.37 -12.12
CA ILE A 390 9.72 -9.07 -13.28
C ILE A 390 8.59 -8.25 -13.93
N ILE A 391 7.67 -7.69 -13.14
CA ILE A 391 6.56 -6.88 -13.66
C ILE A 391 7.07 -5.64 -14.40
N TYR A 392 7.92 -4.85 -13.75
CA TYR A 392 8.39 -3.58 -14.31
C TYR A 392 9.36 -3.79 -15.48
N GLN A 393 10.20 -4.83 -15.44
CA GLN A 393 11.04 -5.21 -16.57
C GLN A 393 10.22 -5.68 -17.77
N ARG A 394 9.17 -6.48 -17.56
CA ARG A 394 8.24 -6.86 -18.64
C ARG A 394 7.63 -5.63 -19.32
N ILE A 395 7.24 -4.63 -18.55
CA ILE A 395 6.69 -3.39 -19.07
C ILE A 395 7.74 -2.61 -19.88
N LEU A 396 8.99 -2.55 -19.40
CA LEU A 396 10.10 -1.94 -20.12
C LEU A 396 10.43 -2.65 -21.44
N ILE A 397 10.33 -3.98 -21.46
CA ILE A 397 10.50 -4.83 -22.67
C ILE A 397 9.33 -4.63 -23.64
N GLN A 398 8.11 -4.55 -23.12
CA GLN A 398 6.90 -4.28 -23.92
C GLN A 398 6.98 -2.90 -24.57
N ASN A 399 7.51 -1.88 -23.86
CA ASN A 399 7.66 -0.51 -24.28
C ASN A 399 6.32 0.11 -24.74
N PRO A 400 5.32 0.21 -23.84
CA PRO A 400 4.02 0.80 -24.17
C PRO A 400 4.13 2.32 -24.37
N SER A 401 3.16 2.92 -25.04
CA SER A 401 3.07 4.38 -25.19
C SER A 401 2.55 5.07 -23.93
N PHE A 402 1.70 4.36 -23.16
CA PHE A 402 1.02 4.89 -21.98
C PHE A 402 0.93 3.87 -20.85
N ILE A 403 1.20 4.31 -19.64
CA ILE A 403 1.06 3.52 -18.40
C ILE A 403 0.14 4.28 -17.45
N CYS A 404 -0.88 3.60 -16.94
CA CYS A 404 -1.68 4.06 -15.82
C CYS A 404 -1.40 3.18 -14.61
N VAL A 405 -0.79 3.73 -13.56
CA VAL A 405 -0.38 2.96 -12.38
C VAL A 405 -0.98 3.54 -11.11
N MET A 406 -1.75 2.73 -10.38
CA MET A 406 -2.46 3.14 -9.18
C MET A 406 -1.52 3.14 -7.96
N GLN A 407 -1.23 4.32 -7.42
CA GLN A 407 -0.48 4.53 -6.17
C GLN A 407 0.77 3.62 -6.02
N PRO A 408 1.71 3.63 -6.95
CA PRO A 408 2.79 2.63 -7.01
C PRO A 408 3.70 2.63 -5.78
N LEU A 409 3.82 3.75 -5.08
CA LEU A 409 4.73 3.93 -3.94
C LEU A 409 4.06 3.76 -2.58
N ALA A 410 2.73 3.57 -2.55
CA ALA A 410 1.96 3.61 -1.31
C ALA A 410 2.20 2.39 -0.40
N SER A 411 2.34 1.22 -0.97
CA SER A 411 2.31 -0.04 -0.23
C SER A 411 3.63 -0.81 -0.25
N VAL A 412 4.73 -0.14 -0.50
CA VAL A 412 6.06 -0.74 -0.63
C VAL A 412 7.02 -0.25 0.45
N ASP A 413 7.98 -1.09 0.83
CA ASP A 413 9.03 -0.70 1.75
C ASP A 413 9.99 0.33 1.15
N GLN A 414 10.87 0.89 1.97
CA GLN A 414 11.83 1.91 1.54
C GLN A 414 12.77 1.42 0.42
N ALA A 415 13.22 0.17 0.48
CA ALA A 415 14.13 -0.39 -0.51
C ALA A 415 13.42 -0.59 -1.86
N MET A 416 12.18 -1.10 -1.82
CA MET A 416 11.35 -1.26 -3.01
C MET A 416 10.94 0.09 -3.61
N ARG A 417 10.67 1.09 -2.75
CA ARG A 417 10.34 2.44 -3.20
C ARG A 417 11.45 3.02 -4.08
N LEU A 418 12.71 2.99 -3.62
CA LEU A 418 13.85 3.44 -4.40
C LEU A 418 13.97 2.72 -5.75
N ARG A 419 13.67 1.42 -5.73
CA ARG A 419 13.66 0.61 -6.92
C ARG A 419 12.59 1.04 -7.91
N LEU A 420 11.35 1.25 -7.43
CA LEU A 420 10.25 1.73 -8.26
C LEU A 420 10.54 3.11 -8.83
N LEU A 421 11.08 4.02 -8.04
CA LEU A 421 11.47 5.34 -8.52
C LEU A 421 12.47 5.24 -9.68
N SER A 422 13.43 4.30 -9.64
CA SER A 422 14.37 4.06 -10.76
C SER A 422 13.68 3.50 -12.00
N TYR A 423 12.60 2.74 -11.85
CA TYR A 423 11.79 2.29 -12.98
C TYR A 423 11.02 3.45 -13.64
N PHE A 424 10.48 4.37 -12.84
CA PHE A 424 9.83 5.59 -13.38
C PHE A 424 10.82 6.48 -14.12
N ASP A 425 12.06 6.63 -13.62
CA ASP A 425 13.12 7.31 -14.36
C ASP A 425 13.43 6.61 -15.69
N SER A 426 13.41 5.26 -15.72
CA SER A 426 13.59 4.47 -16.94
C SER A 426 12.43 4.63 -17.92
N PHE A 427 11.18 4.73 -17.44
CA PHE A 427 10.00 5.00 -18.27
C PHE A 427 10.11 6.37 -18.93
N ARG A 428 10.50 7.39 -18.15
CA ARG A 428 10.73 8.74 -18.64
C ARG A 428 11.83 8.79 -19.70
N ALA A 429 12.97 8.14 -19.45
CA ALA A 429 14.07 8.07 -20.40
C ALA A 429 13.67 7.42 -21.75
N LYS A 430 12.67 6.51 -21.74
CA LYS A 430 12.07 5.91 -22.94
C LYS A 430 10.94 6.74 -23.55
N GLY A 431 10.59 7.88 -22.98
CA GLY A 431 9.49 8.74 -23.44
C GLY A 431 8.10 8.13 -23.25
N ILE A 432 7.95 7.22 -22.28
CA ILE A 432 6.67 6.58 -21.95
C ILE A 432 5.84 7.59 -21.13
N THR A 433 4.60 7.83 -21.53
CA THR A 433 3.66 8.69 -20.82
C THR A 433 3.08 7.95 -19.62
N VAL A 434 3.08 8.59 -18.45
CA VAL A 434 2.64 7.94 -17.19
C VAL A 434 1.53 8.75 -16.52
N CYS A 435 0.46 8.08 -16.12
CA CYS A 435 -0.60 8.61 -15.26
C CYS A 435 -0.58 7.86 -13.93
N ILE A 436 -0.55 8.61 -12.82
CA ILE A 436 -0.55 8.05 -11.47
C ILE A 436 -1.80 8.54 -10.72
N PRO A 437 -2.91 7.82 -10.81
CA PRO A 437 -4.07 8.09 -9.97
C PRO A 437 -3.76 7.75 -8.51
N CYS A 438 -4.11 8.65 -7.59
CA CYS A 438 -3.89 8.45 -6.16
C CYS A 438 -4.95 9.15 -5.30
N PHE A 439 -5.17 8.61 -4.09
CA PHE A 439 -6.02 9.22 -3.06
C PHE A 439 -5.18 10.06 -2.08
N MET A 440 -3.92 9.73 -1.97
CA MET A 440 -2.91 10.46 -1.20
C MET A 440 -1.63 10.58 -2.02
N LEU A 441 -0.98 11.72 -1.90
CA LEU A 441 0.21 12.02 -2.72
C LEU A 441 1.38 11.09 -2.39
N ALA A 442 1.59 10.76 -1.11
CA ALA A 442 2.79 10.08 -0.66
C ALA A 442 4.03 10.66 -1.38
N ASP A 443 4.96 9.84 -1.84
CA ASP A 443 6.14 10.31 -2.58
C ASP A 443 5.89 10.40 -4.10
N SER A 444 4.63 10.33 -4.56
CA SER A 444 4.32 10.36 -6.00
C SER A 444 4.75 11.67 -6.68
N LEU A 445 4.82 12.76 -5.92
CA LEU A 445 5.30 14.06 -6.44
C LEU A 445 6.77 14.03 -6.82
N GLU A 446 7.57 13.13 -6.25
CA GLU A 446 9.00 13.00 -6.58
C GLU A 446 9.24 12.60 -8.04
N ILE A 447 8.30 11.88 -8.63
CA ILE A 447 8.36 11.42 -10.02
C ILE A 447 7.43 12.19 -10.96
N ALA A 448 6.61 13.10 -10.43
CA ALA A 448 5.64 13.85 -11.19
C ALA A 448 6.25 15.07 -11.90
N ASP A 449 5.77 15.35 -13.10
CA ASP A 449 5.98 16.63 -13.79
C ASP A 449 4.83 17.59 -13.47
N ARG A 450 3.62 17.04 -13.26
CA ARG A 450 2.40 17.81 -13.02
C ARG A 450 1.46 17.08 -12.06
N LEU A 451 0.71 17.85 -11.26
CA LEU A 451 -0.34 17.38 -10.36
C LEU A 451 -1.68 17.99 -10.74
N LEU A 452 -2.70 17.16 -10.96
CA LEU A 452 -4.09 17.59 -11.05
C LEU A 452 -4.84 17.14 -9.80
N VAL A 453 -5.49 18.09 -9.13
CA VAL A 453 -6.38 17.82 -8.00
C VAL A 453 -7.81 17.77 -8.53
N ILE A 454 -8.47 16.63 -8.28
CA ILE A 454 -9.85 16.39 -8.70
C ILE A 454 -10.76 16.52 -7.48
N LYS A 455 -11.85 17.25 -7.65
CA LYS A 455 -12.92 17.38 -6.67
C LYS A 455 -14.26 17.25 -7.38
N ASP A 456 -15.13 16.38 -6.85
CA ASP A 456 -16.48 16.14 -7.39
C ASP A 456 -16.50 15.86 -8.91
N GLY A 457 -15.49 15.12 -9.39
CA GLY A 457 -15.37 14.72 -10.80
C GLY A 457 -14.93 15.83 -11.75
N LYS A 458 -14.39 16.95 -11.23
CA LYS A 458 -13.85 18.10 -12.00
C LYS A 458 -12.43 18.40 -11.57
N ILE A 459 -11.65 19.03 -12.43
CA ILE A 459 -10.35 19.57 -12.04
C ILE A 459 -10.60 20.80 -11.16
N ASP A 460 -10.16 20.71 -9.90
CA ASP A 460 -10.19 21.81 -8.95
C ASP A 460 -8.96 22.69 -9.11
N ARG A 461 -7.78 22.07 -9.18
CA ARG A 461 -6.49 22.77 -9.32
C ARG A 461 -5.49 21.96 -10.11
N GLU A 462 -4.58 22.70 -10.73
CA GLU A 462 -3.43 22.16 -11.45
C GLU A 462 -2.15 22.82 -10.88
N TYR A 463 -1.11 21.99 -10.66
CA TYR A 463 0.19 22.44 -10.21
C TYR A 463 1.25 21.89 -11.15
N LEU A 464 2.13 22.74 -11.63
CA LEU A 464 3.36 22.34 -12.30
C LEU A 464 4.41 21.96 -11.27
N ARG A 465 5.46 21.28 -11.68
CA ARG A 465 6.52 20.82 -10.76
C ARG A 465 7.14 21.96 -9.95
N SER A 466 7.31 23.14 -10.56
CA SER A 466 7.77 24.37 -9.89
C SER A 466 6.91 24.79 -8.71
N ASP A 467 5.61 24.47 -8.76
CA ASP A 467 4.59 24.95 -7.85
C ASP A 467 4.18 23.91 -6.79
N PHE A 468 4.80 22.72 -6.77
CA PHE A 468 4.44 21.67 -5.81
C PHE A 468 4.60 22.10 -4.35
N SER A 469 5.54 23.00 -4.07
CA SER A 469 5.71 23.59 -2.72
C SER A 469 4.54 24.45 -2.26
N ALA A 470 3.71 24.93 -3.19
CA ALA A 470 2.51 25.74 -2.91
C ALA A 470 1.28 24.87 -2.58
N TYR A 471 1.34 23.56 -2.81
CA TYR A 471 0.23 22.67 -2.48
C TYR A 471 0.08 22.49 -0.97
N PRO A 472 -1.10 22.79 -0.36
CA PRO A 472 -1.29 22.77 1.09
C PRO A 472 -1.01 21.40 1.73
N GLY A 473 -1.19 20.30 0.99
CA GLY A 473 -0.93 18.93 1.45
C GLY A 473 0.57 18.60 1.56
N VAL A 474 1.46 19.41 0.97
CA VAL A 474 2.92 19.31 1.06
C VAL A 474 3.47 20.16 2.21
N SER A 475 2.67 21.06 2.80
CA SER A 475 3.12 22.00 3.84
C SER A 475 3.54 21.36 5.17
N GLY A 476 3.55 20.01 5.26
CA GLY A 476 4.22 19.26 6.34
C GLY A 476 5.63 18.79 5.99
N SER A 477 6.00 18.84 4.72
CA SER A 477 7.32 18.51 4.19
C SER A 477 7.84 19.68 3.37
N ARG A 478 8.43 20.67 4.03
CA ARG A 478 9.25 21.65 3.31
C ARG A 478 10.35 20.87 2.59
N PRO A 479 10.55 21.08 1.27
CA PRO A 479 11.78 20.64 0.67
C PRO A 479 12.90 21.33 1.46
N VAL A 480 13.75 20.53 2.08
CA VAL A 480 14.92 21.06 2.79
C VAL A 480 15.74 21.78 1.73
N ARG A 481 15.65 23.11 1.70
CA ARG A 481 16.64 23.92 1.01
C ARG A 481 17.92 23.78 1.83
N TYR A 482 18.80 22.91 1.40
CA TYR A 482 20.17 22.93 1.87
C TYR A 482 20.91 24.07 1.15
N PRO A 483 21.80 24.76 1.89
CA PRO A 483 22.58 25.87 1.36
C PRO A 483 23.53 25.48 0.23
#